data_298bed7a0e7ce887f9299e90d4c6c58f
#
_entry.id   298bed7a0e7ce887f9299e90d4c6c58f
#
_cell.length_a   1.000
_cell.length_b   1.000
_cell.length_c   1.000
_cell.angle_alpha   90.00
_cell.angle_beta   90.00
_cell.angle_gamma   90.00
#
_symmetry.space_group_name_H-M   'P 1'
#
loop_
_entity.id
_entity.type
_entity.pdbx_description
1 polymer ?
#
loop_
_entity_poly.entity_id
_entity_poly.type
_entity_poly.pdbx_seq_one_letter_code
_entity_poly.pdbx_strand_id
1 'polypeptide(L)'
;MKQTKIVASISDRRCDTEFIRALFNAGMNVVRMNTAHAPEEGIRQIVKNVREVSHHIGILIDTKGPEVRTTACAEPIPYKTGDVVKIFGRPEVETTHDIINVTYKNFAADLHEGCHILFDDGALDMQVIGINGPQITAQVKNDGVLGSRKSVNVPGIHIDLPALTEKDRRNIMLAIELDIDFIAHSFVRSAADVRAVQAILDAYNSDIKIISKIENQEGVDNIDEIIEASYGIMIARGDLGIEVPIERIPGIQRRIIRKCVQAKKPVIVATQMLHSMIQNPRPTRAEVTDIANAIYYRTDALMLSGETASGKYPVEAVTTMAQIAEQAERDKLRENDIEIPLPPNCDIREFMSHSAIEATEKLGVKGIITDSTTGLTARSLAAFRGPNPVLAICYQEKVQRLLALSYGVIPVFQKEHIDSEKLFLAAVRMLRQKGYLEEEDKIAYLSGNVGEGGGTKFLEINTVKELFSNKYRFHLPRV
;
A
#
# COMPACT_ATOMS: atom_id res chain seq x y z
N MET A 1 -11.61 -8.08 16.64
CA MET A 1 -10.54 -7.08 16.33
C MET A 1 -10.22 -7.19 14.86
N LYS A 2 -10.24 -6.08 14.13
CA LYS A 2 -9.94 -5.97 12.70
C LYS A 2 -8.49 -6.42 12.39
N GLN A 3 -8.32 -7.27 11.39
CA GLN A 3 -7.00 -7.76 10.92
C GLN A 3 -6.50 -6.98 9.68
N THR A 4 -7.41 -6.62 8.76
CA THR A 4 -7.11 -5.76 7.60
C THR A 4 -6.59 -4.39 8.04
N LYS A 5 -5.53 -3.91 7.43
CA LYS A 5 -4.92 -2.63 7.77
C LYS A 5 -5.61 -1.47 7.04
N ILE A 6 -5.56 -0.28 7.63
CA ILE A 6 -6.11 0.94 7.04
C ILE A 6 -5.00 1.96 6.85
N VAL A 7 -4.84 2.40 5.61
CA VAL A 7 -3.98 3.52 5.22
C VAL A 7 -4.89 4.74 5.04
N ALA A 8 -4.62 5.83 5.76
CA ALA A 8 -5.39 7.06 5.65
C ALA A 8 -4.51 8.21 5.15
N SER A 9 -4.97 8.89 4.08
CA SER A 9 -4.29 10.07 3.58
C SER A 9 -4.57 11.27 4.49
N ILE A 10 -3.50 12.01 4.83
CA ILE A 10 -3.57 13.24 5.62
C ILE A 10 -2.97 14.36 4.80
N SER A 11 -3.61 15.55 4.87
CA SER A 11 -3.08 16.79 4.28
C SER A 11 -2.48 17.68 5.36
N ASP A 12 -1.58 18.58 4.96
CA ASP A 12 -0.98 19.59 5.81
C ASP A 12 -2.00 20.60 6.39
N ARG A 13 -3.18 20.71 5.77
CA ARG A 13 -4.26 21.58 6.23
C ARG A 13 -5.00 21.06 7.47
N ARG A 14 -4.94 19.75 7.71
CA ARG A 14 -5.57 19.09 8.84
C ARG A 14 -4.69 17.92 9.30
N CYS A 15 -3.72 18.24 10.14
CA CYS A 15 -2.73 17.26 10.59
C CYS A 15 -2.34 17.43 12.08
N ASP A 16 -3.22 18.07 12.88
CA ASP A 16 -3.00 18.21 14.31
C ASP A 16 -3.04 16.85 15.02
N THR A 17 -2.42 16.78 16.20
CA THR A 17 -2.28 15.54 16.96
C THR A 17 -3.61 14.97 17.45
N GLU A 18 -4.61 15.82 17.70
CA GLU A 18 -5.95 15.39 18.09
C GLU A 18 -6.63 14.66 16.94
N PHE A 19 -6.59 15.23 15.74
CA PHE A 19 -7.13 14.60 14.55
C PHE A 19 -6.44 13.27 14.22
N ILE A 20 -5.10 13.23 14.25
CA ILE A 20 -4.34 11.99 13.99
C ILE A 20 -4.70 10.92 15.03
N ARG A 21 -4.82 11.31 16.31
CA ARG A 21 -5.24 10.41 17.39
C ARG A 21 -6.65 9.87 17.19
N ALA A 22 -7.58 10.70 16.71
CA ALA A 22 -8.94 10.29 16.40
C ALA A 22 -8.96 9.24 15.27
N LEU A 23 -8.19 9.44 14.18
CA LEU A 23 -8.04 8.46 13.11
C LEU A 23 -7.39 7.16 13.58
N PHE A 24 -6.36 7.25 14.43
CA PHE A 24 -5.67 6.09 15.01
C PHE A 24 -6.61 5.26 15.87
N ASN A 25 -7.39 5.90 16.74
CA ASN A 25 -8.38 5.24 17.59
C ASN A 25 -9.54 4.64 16.76
N ALA A 26 -9.89 5.24 15.62
CA ALA A 26 -10.86 4.70 14.67
C ALA A 26 -10.34 3.46 13.90
N GLY A 27 -9.03 3.17 13.95
CA GLY A 27 -8.44 1.96 13.37
C GLY A 27 -7.44 2.18 12.24
N MET A 28 -6.96 3.40 12.00
CA MET A 28 -5.86 3.70 11.08
C MET A 28 -4.57 3.05 11.54
N ASN A 29 -3.81 2.49 10.61
CA ASN A 29 -2.52 1.85 10.86
C ASN A 29 -1.35 2.60 10.22
N VAL A 30 -1.58 3.24 9.06
CA VAL A 30 -0.56 3.96 8.30
C VAL A 30 -1.10 5.30 7.85
N VAL A 31 -0.31 6.34 8.03
CA VAL A 31 -0.54 7.67 7.47
C VAL A 31 0.10 7.73 6.09
N ARG A 32 -0.66 8.17 5.10
CA ARG A 32 -0.14 8.44 3.76
C ARG A 32 -0.14 9.95 3.50
N MET A 33 0.96 10.45 2.92
CA MET A 33 1.12 11.84 2.47
C MET A 33 1.32 11.89 0.96
N ASN A 34 0.54 12.73 0.26
CA ASN A 34 0.70 12.94 -1.17
C ASN A 34 1.67 14.11 -1.42
N THR A 35 2.90 13.80 -1.83
CA THR A 35 3.93 14.81 -2.07
C THR A 35 3.70 15.65 -3.33
N ALA A 36 2.73 15.29 -4.18
CA ALA A 36 2.36 16.14 -5.31
C ALA A 36 1.85 17.51 -4.84
N HIS A 37 1.15 17.54 -3.70
CA HIS A 37 0.48 18.73 -3.17
C HIS A 37 1.07 19.26 -1.86
N ALA A 38 1.70 18.41 -1.05
CA ALA A 38 2.25 18.80 0.23
C ALA A 38 3.59 19.52 0.06
N PRO A 39 3.78 20.71 0.65
CA PRO A 39 5.08 21.36 0.75
C PRO A 39 5.95 20.63 1.78
N GLU A 40 7.26 20.81 1.72
CA GLU A 40 8.24 20.17 2.61
C GLU A 40 7.91 20.41 4.09
N GLU A 41 7.63 21.66 4.48
CA GLU A 41 7.24 22.03 5.84
C GLU A 41 6.00 21.26 6.33
N GLY A 42 5.01 21.08 5.44
CA GLY A 42 3.80 20.31 5.75
C GLY A 42 4.12 18.84 6.01
N ILE A 43 5.03 18.25 5.22
CA ILE A 43 5.49 16.86 5.42
C ILE A 43 6.20 16.73 6.78
N ARG A 44 7.11 17.62 7.11
CA ARG A 44 7.82 17.67 8.40
C ARG A 44 6.85 17.76 9.58
N GLN A 45 5.85 18.65 9.47
CA GLN A 45 4.85 18.82 10.52
C GLN A 45 3.99 17.55 10.71
N ILE A 46 3.53 16.93 9.63
CA ILE A 46 2.75 15.67 9.71
C ILE A 46 3.59 14.58 10.39
N VAL A 47 4.84 14.37 9.95
CA VAL A 47 5.72 13.35 10.54
C VAL A 47 5.90 13.59 12.03
N LYS A 48 6.20 14.81 12.45
CA LYS A 48 6.33 15.18 13.86
C LYS A 48 5.06 14.83 14.65
N ASN A 49 3.90 15.25 14.18
CA ASN A 49 2.64 15.05 14.87
C ASN A 49 2.25 13.55 14.93
N VAL A 50 2.53 12.78 13.88
CA VAL A 50 2.31 11.32 13.88
C VAL A 50 3.16 10.64 14.94
N ARG A 51 4.45 10.97 15.03
CA ARG A 51 5.37 10.38 16.01
C ARG A 51 5.00 10.79 17.45
N GLU A 52 4.48 11.99 17.66
CA GLU A 52 3.94 12.44 18.95
C GLU A 52 2.69 11.64 19.36
N VAL A 53 1.85 11.27 18.43
CA VAL A 53 0.65 10.47 18.72
C VAL A 53 1.00 9.02 19.01
N SER A 54 1.83 8.38 18.18
CA SER A 54 2.21 6.97 18.38
C SER A 54 3.37 6.53 17.51
N HIS A 55 4.30 5.78 18.09
CA HIS A 55 5.37 5.07 17.37
C HIS A 55 4.89 3.79 16.65
N HIS A 56 3.60 3.43 16.79
CA HIS A 56 3.02 2.29 16.08
C HIS A 56 2.51 2.63 14.66
N ILE A 57 2.32 3.92 14.38
CA ILE A 57 1.79 4.37 13.09
C ILE A 57 2.91 4.35 12.05
N GLY A 58 2.72 3.56 10.98
CA GLY A 58 3.58 3.63 9.80
C GLY A 58 3.36 4.92 9.03
N ILE A 59 4.40 5.44 8.38
CA ILE A 59 4.31 6.62 7.53
C ILE A 59 4.72 6.25 6.11
N LEU A 60 3.87 6.60 5.16
CA LEU A 60 4.04 6.37 3.74
C LEU A 60 3.99 7.71 2.99
N ILE A 61 4.97 7.99 2.14
CA ILE A 61 4.89 9.09 1.19
C ILE A 61 4.66 8.56 -0.22
N ASP A 62 3.81 9.25 -0.99
CA ASP A 62 3.64 9.01 -2.41
C ASP A 62 4.59 9.89 -3.22
N THR A 63 5.34 9.31 -4.17
CA THR A 63 6.01 10.12 -5.20
C THR A 63 4.97 10.68 -6.16
N LYS A 64 5.26 11.83 -6.76
CA LYS A 64 4.40 12.36 -7.81
C LYS A 64 4.41 11.46 -9.04
N GLY A 65 5.59 10.94 -9.38
CA GLY A 65 5.85 10.20 -10.60
C GLY A 65 5.88 11.10 -11.84
N PRO A 66 6.39 10.57 -12.95
CA PRO A 66 6.39 11.26 -14.23
C PRO A 66 4.99 11.18 -14.86
N GLU A 67 4.45 12.32 -15.22
CA GLU A 67 3.16 12.42 -15.92
C GLU A 67 3.24 13.42 -17.06
N VAL A 68 2.50 13.16 -18.14
CA VAL A 68 2.27 14.15 -19.19
C VAL A 68 1.07 15.01 -18.80
N ARG A 69 1.20 16.31 -18.92
CA ARG A 69 0.12 17.27 -18.70
C ARG A 69 -0.03 18.22 -19.86
N THR A 70 -1.23 18.77 -20.05
CA THR A 70 -1.39 19.95 -20.89
C THR A 70 -0.66 21.16 -20.26
N THR A 71 -0.26 22.10 -21.06
CA THR A 71 0.27 23.39 -20.57
C THR A 71 -0.88 24.27 -20.05
N ALA A 72 -0.54 25.45 -19.53
CA ALA A 72 -1.55 26.42 -19.12
C ALA A 72 -2.43 26.84 -20.29
N CYS A 73 -3.69 27.14 -20.02
CA CYS A 73 -4.59 27.88 -20.91
C CYS A 73 -5.20 29.07 -20.16
N ALA A 74 -5.49 30.13 -20.86
CA ALA A 74 -6.03 31.37 -20.27
C ALA A 74 -7.43 31.13 -19.65
N GLU A 75 -8.28 30.38 -20.36
CA GLU A 75 -9.62 30.02 -19.93
C GLU A 75 -9.90 28.54 -20.28
N PRO A 76 -10.86 27.88 -19.59
CA PRO A 76 -11.30 26.54 -19.97
C PRO A 76 -11.81 26.51 -21.40
N ILE A 77 -11.36 25.53 -22.17
CA ILE A 77 -11.63 25.42 -23.62
C ILE A 77 -12.71 24.38 -23.86
N PRO A 78 -13.89 24.76 -24.37
CA PRO A 78 -14.91 23.79 -24.76
C PRO A 78 -14.57 23.13 -26.09
N TYR A 79 -14.77 21.81 -26.17
CA TYR A 79 -14.64 20.99 -27.37
C TYR A 79 -15.93 20.25 -27.66
N LYS A 80 -16.21 20.04 -28.94
CA LYS A 80 -17.36 19.27 -29.46
C LYS A 80 -16.88 18.05 -30.21
N THR A 81 -17.66 17.00 -30.14
CA THR A 81 -17.46 15.78 -30.92
C THR A 81 -17.29 16.11 -32.40
N GLY A 82 -16.19 15.64 -32.97
CA GLY A 82 -15.83 15.89 -34.39
C GLY A 82 -14.86 17.05 -34.61
N ASP A 83 -14.63 17.92 -33.62
CA ASP A 83 -13.60 18.96 -33.72
C ASP A 83 -12.22 18.35 -34.01
N VAL A 84 -11.42 19.06 -34.80
CA VAL A 84 -10.04 18.64 -35.11
C VAL A 84 -9.05 19.60 -34.50
N VAL A 85 -8.13 19.06 -33.73
CA VAL A 85 -7.19 19.81 -32.93
C VAL A 85 -5.75 19.37 -33.23
N LYS A 86 -4.80 20.31 -33.18
CA LYS A 86 -3.37 20.02 -33.26
C LYS A 86 -2.77 19.87 -31.87
N ILE A 87 -1.92 18.86 -31.68
CA ILE A 87 -1.25 18.63 -30.40
C ILE A 87 0.26 18.61 -30.62
N PHE A 88 1.01 19.27 -29.71
CA PHE A 88 2.47 19.35 -29.76
C PHE A 88 3.11 19.16 -28.39
N GLY A 89 4.31 18.58 -28.38
CA GLY A 89 5.18 18.52 -27.18
C GLY A 89 5.95 19.83 -26.98
N ARG A 90 5.29 20.87 -26.47
CA ARG A 90 5.88 22.21 -26.26
C ARG A 90 5.60 22.71 -24.85
N PRO A 91 6.41 22.32 -23.84
CA PRO A 91 6.14 22.62 -22.42
C PRO A 91 6.07 24.10 -22.07
N GLU A 92 6.72 24.97 -22.87
CA GLU A 92 6.79 26.40 -22.61
C GLU A 92 5.70 27.22 -23.33
N VAL A 93 4.87 26.58 -24.15
CA VAL A 93 3.85 27.27 -24.96
C VAL A 93 2.46 26.99 -24.38
N GLU A 94 1.66 28.05 -24.21
CA GLU A 94 0.29 27.91 -23.71
C GLU A 94 -0.61 27.16 -24.70
N THR A 95 -1.57 26.40 -24.15
CA THR A 95 -2.63 25.72 -24.89
C THR A 95 -3.70 26.71 -25.31
N THR A 96 -4.14 26.61 -26.57
CA THR A 96 -5.24 27.38 -27.15
C THR A 96 -6.32 26.43 -27.68
N HIS A 97 -7.46 26.98 -28.18
CA HIS A 97 -8.53 26.17 -28.74
C HIS A 97 -8.06 25.28 -29.90
N ASP A 98 -7.23 25.79 -30.80
CA ASP A 98 -6.82 25.07 -32.02
C ASP A 98 -5.55 24.22 -31.81
N ILE A 99 -4.79 24.52 -30.75
CA ILE A 99 -3.49 23.91 -30.46
C ILE A 99 -3.39 23.55 -28.98
N ILE A 100 -3.33 22.27 -28.69
CA ILE A 100 -3.02 21.75 -27.36
C ILE A 100 -1.52 21.53 -27.28
N ASN A 101 -0.87 22.08 -26.24
CA ASN A 101 0.52 21.81 -25.96
C ASN A 101 0.64 20.93 -24.70
N VAL A 102 1.59 19.98 -24.74
CA VAL A 102 1.85 19.07 -23.62
C VAL A 102 3.28 19.22 -23.11
N THR A 103 3.49 18.80 -21.85
CA THR A 103 4.75 18.94 -21.12
C THR A 103 5.86 18.00 -21.60
N TYR A 104 5.55 16.95 -22.36
CA TYR A 104 6.51 15.99 -22.85
C TYR A 104 6.89 16.30 -24.31
N LYS A 105 8.18 16.64 -24.53
CA LYS A 105 8.67 17.14 -25.85
C LYS A 105 8.56 16.11 -26.97
N ASN A 106 8.83 14.84 -26.68
CA ASN A 106 8.84 13.76 -27.69
C ASN A 106 7.47 13.12 -27.89
N PHE A 107 6.39 13.73 -27.41
CA PHE A 107 5.06 13.14 -27.36
C PHE A 107 4.59 12.53 -28.69
N ALA A 108 4.85 13.23 -29.82
CA ALA A 108 4.48 12.73 -31.14
C ALA A 108 5.27 11.49 -31.58
N ALA A 109 6.49 11.29 -31.04
CA ALA A 109 7.34 10.17 -31.45
C ALA A 109 6.88 8.84 -30.86
N ASP A 110 6.20 8.87 -29.70
CA ASP A 110 5.74 7.67 -29.00
C ASP A 110 4.35 7.22 -29.47
N LEU A 111 3.60 8.09 -30.23
CA LEU A 111 2.23 7.83 -30.63
C LEU A 111 2.15 7.27 -32.08
N HIS A 112 1.01 6.67 -32.39
CA HIS A 112 0.65 6.24 -33.75
C HIS A 112 -0.79 6.65 -34.10
N GLU A 113 -1.13 6.63 -35.38
CA GLU A 113 -2.51 6.87 -35.84
C GLU A 113 -3.46 5.82 -35.26
N GLY A 114 -4.63 6.28 -34.87
CA GLY A 114 -5.68 5.45 -34.27
C GLY A 114 -5.64 5.35 -32.75
N CYS A 115 -4.54 5.70 -32.08
CA CYS A 115 -4.51 5.70 -30.60
C CYS A 115 -5.39 6.82 -30.03
N HIS A 116 -5.84 6.65 -28.79
CA HIS A 116 -6.66 7.61 -28.07
C HIS A 116 -5.79 8.39 -27.07
N ILE A 117 -6.02 9.70 -27.01
CA ILE A 117 -5.41 10.58 -26.01
C ILE A 117 -6.51 11.05 -25.09
N LEU A 118 -6.39 10.70 -23.82
CA LEU A 118 -7.34 11.03 -22.76
C LEU A 118 -6.84 12.23 -21.96
N PHE A 119 -7.67 13.23 -21.82
CA PHE A 119 -7.39 14.44 -21.05
C PHE A 119 -8.30 14.50 -19.81
N ASP A 120 -7.78 15.10 -18.72
CA ASP A 120 -8.51 15.30 -17.46
C ASP A 120 -9.14 14.00 -16.95
N ASP A 121 -8.28 12.99 -16.73
CA ASP A 121 -8.66 11.66 -16.25
C ASP A 121 -9.74 10.97 -17.13
N GLY A 122 -9.70 11.22 -18.43
CA GLY A 122 -10.60 10.64 -19.41
C GLY A 122 -11.91 11.41 -19.61
N ALA A 123 -12.08 12.59 -19.02
CA ALA A 123 -13.25 13.44 -19.25
C ALA A 123 -13.37 13.90 -20.71
N LEU A 124 -12.23 14.01 -21.39
CA LEU A 124 -12.18 14.36 -22.82
C LEU A 124 -11.30 13.34 -23.57
N ASP A 125 -11.86 12.69 -24.58
CA ASP A 125 -11.19 11.69 -25.43
C ASP A 125 -10.97 12.26 -26.84
N MET A 126 -9.75 12.13 -27.35
CA MET A 126 -9.37 12.49 -28.71
C MET A 126 -8.63 11.35 -29.39
N GLN A 127 -9.03 11.00 -30.62
CA GLN A 127 -8.35 9.99 -31.41
C GLN A 127 -7.34 10.61 -32.35
N VAL A 128 -6.14 10.09 -32.42
CA VAL A 128 -5.09 10.50 -33.35
C VAL A 128 -5.49 10.09 -34.75
N ILE A 129 -5.62 11.06 -35.69
CA ILE A 129 -5.99 10.86 -37.09
C ILE A 129 -4.85 11.14 -38.08
N GLY A 130 -3.71 11.62 -37.59
CA GLY A 130 -2.49 11.80 -38.38
C GLY A 130 -1.36 12.37 -37.57
N ILE A 131 -0.13 12.01 -37.92
CA ILE A 131 1.11 12.51 -37.32
C ILE A 131 2.03 12.99 -38.45
N ASN A 132 2.52 14.24 -38.30
CA ASN A 132 3.46 14.83 -39.25
C ASN A 132 4.60 15.50 -38.48
N GLY A 133 5.73 14.79 -38.33
CA GLY A 133 6.84 15.22 -37.50
C GLY A 133 6.40 15.44 -36.04
N PRO A 134 6.60 16.64 -35.47
CA PRO A 134 6.21 16.91 -34.09
C PRO A 134 4.72 17.23 -33.91
N GLN A 135 3.93 17.30 -34.99
CA GLN A 135 2.51 17.64 -34.99
C GLN A 135 1.66 16.37 -34.96
N ILE A 136 0.80 16.24 -33.99
CA ILE A 136 -0.28 15.29 -33.92
C ILE A 136 -1.56 16.01 -34.32
N THR A 137 -2.35 15.38 -35.20
CA THR A 137 -3.71 15.83 -35.51
C THR A 137 -4.68 14.84 -34.86
N ALA A 138 -5.56 15.32 -34.02
CA ALA A 138 -6.51 14.48 -33.29
C ALA A 138 -7.95 14.96 -33.47
N GLN A 139 -8.89 14.03 -33.49
CA GLN A 139 -10.33 14.29 -33.55
C GLN A 139 -10.98 14.03 -32.20
N VAL A 140 -11.76 14.99 -31.75
CA VAL A 140 -12.54 14.91 -30.50
C VAL A 140 -13.65 13.85 -30.61
N LYS A 141 -13.75 12.96 -29.61
CA LYS A 141 -14.69 11.84 -29.62
C LYS A 141 -15.89 12.04 -28.69
N ASN A 142 -15.80 12.93 -27.72
CA ASN A 142 -16.90 13.31 -26.83
C ASN A 142 -16.87 14.81 -26.51
N ASP A 143 -18.04 15.39 -26.27
CA ASP A 143 -18.14 16.77 -25.81
C ASP A 143 -17.47 16.92 -24.43
N GLY A 144 -16.72 17.99 -24.23
CA GLY A 144 -16.03 18.23 -22.95
C GLY A 144 -15.41 19.63 -22.86
N VAL A 145 -14.81 19.92 -21.71
CA VAL A 145 -14.11 21.19 -21.46
C VAL A 145 -12.71 20.88 -20.93
N LEU A 146 -11.69 21.36 -21.64
CA LEU A 146 -10.29 21.22 -21.24
C LEU A 146 -9.86 22.39 -20.36
N GLY A 147 -9.57 22.11 -19.10
CA GLY A 147 -8.98 23.08 -18.18
C GLY A 147 -7.46 23.20 -18.32
N SER A 148 -6.89 24.12 -17.57
CA SER A 148 -5.43 24.36 -17.51
C SER A 148 -4.70 23.22 -16.82
N ARG A 149 -3.55 22.77 -17.36
CA ARG A 149 -2.62 21.80 -16.77
C ARG A 149 -3.24 20.46 -16.39
N LYS A 150 -4.09 19.93 -17.27
CA LYS A 150 -4.80 18.66 -17.07
C LYS A 150 -3.92 17.46 -17.41
N SER A 151 -4.19 16.31 -16.77
CA SER A 151 -3.55 15.02 -17.06
C SER A 151 -3.74 14.64 -18.53
N VAL A 152 -2.74 13.95 -19.08
CA VAL A 152 -2.76 13.40 -20.44
C VAL A 152 -2.32 11.95 -20.36
N ASN A 153 -3.22 11.03 -20.70
CA ASN A 153 -2.99 9.59 -20.73
C ASN A 153 -3.15 9.07 -22.15
N VAL A 154 -2.38 8.05 -22.50
CA VAL A 154 -2.48 7.39 -23.80
C VAL A 154 -2.54 5.87 -23.57
N PRO A 155 -3.74 5.32 -23.34
CA PRO A 155 -3.91 3.93 -22.98
C PRO A 155 -3.23 2.96 -23.97
N GLY A 156 -2.44 2.03 -23.42
CA GLY A 156 -1.75 0.99 -24.18
C GLY A 156 -0.49 1.45 -24.92
N ILE A 157 -0.08 2.71 -24.79
CA ILE A 157 1.12 3.25 -25.41
C ILE A 157 2.22 3.47 -24.36
N HIS A 158 3.41 2.97 -24.64
CA HIS A 158 4.58 3.27 -23.83
C HIS A 158 5.02 4.73 -24.08
N ILE A 159 5.05 5.53 -23.03
CA ILE A 159 5.60 6.88 -23.06
C ILE A 159 6.97 6.87 -22.37
N ASP A 160 8.02 7.25 -23.08
CA ASP A 160 9.40 7.19 -22.61
C ASP A 160 9.70 8.33 -21.61
N LEU A 161 9.12 8.20 -20.42
CA LEU A 161 9.34 9.11 -19.31
C LEU A 161 10.35 8.53 -18.31
N PRO A 162 11.16 9.35 -17.64
CA PRO A 162 12.09 8.88 -16.60
C PRO A 162 11.32 8.28 -15.42
N ALA A 163 11.86 7.26 -14.76
CA ALA A 163 11.24 6.63 -13.59
C ALA A 163 10.99 7.63 -12.43
N LEU A 164 11.85 8.63 -12.28
CA LEU A 164 11.81 9.62 -11.21
C LEU A 164 11.98 11.03 -11.74
N THR A 165 11.13 11.94 -11.27
CA THR A 165 11.32 13.38 -11.46
C THR A 165 12.33 13.96 -10.46
N GLU A 166 12.85 15.17 -10.72
CA GLU A 166 13.69 15.88 -9.76
C GLU A 166 12.96 16.18 -8.44
N LYS A 167 11.65 16.40 -8.50
CA LYS A 167 10.83 16.54 -7.29
C LYS A 167 10.78 15.24 -6.48
N ASP A 168 10.64 14.11 -7.15
CA ASP A 168 10.64 12.81 -6.47
C ASP A 168 11.96 12.52 -5.78
N ARG A 169 13.08 12.82 -6.44
CA ARG A 169 14.41 12.68 -5.82
C ARG A 169 14.54 13.50 -4.54
N ARG A 170 14.11 14.78 -4.56
CA ARG A 170 14.10 15.61 -3.36
C ARG A 170 13.20 15.05 -2.26
N ASN A 171 12.02 14.56 -2.61
CA ASN A 171 11.09 13.96 -1.63
C ASN A 171 11.61 12.64 -1.06
N ILE A 172 12.34 11.84 -1.84
CA ILE A 172 13.01 10.62 -1.34
C ILE A 172 14.11 11.01 -0.34
N MET A 173 14.89 12.06 -0.64
CA MET A 173 15.91 12.54 0.32
C MET A 173 15.28 13.05 1.61
N LEU A 174 14.17 13.78 1.52
CA LEU A 174 13.41 14.21 2.69
C LEU A 174 12.86 13.02 3.48
N ALA A 175 12.40 11.97 2.79
CA ALA A 175 11.92 10.75 3.44
C ALA A 175 13.03 10.04 4.23
N ILE A 176 14.25 10.01 3.68
CA ILE A 176 15.43 9.44 4.36
C ILE A 176 15.76 10.26 5.62
N GLU A 177 15.82 11.57 5.50
CA GLU A 177 16.08 12.48 6.61
C GLU A 177 15.07 12.32 7.76
N LEU A 178 13.79 12.13 7.43
CA LEU A 178 12.69 12.04 8.41
C LEU A 178 12.43 10.62 8.93
N ASP A 179 13.26 9.63 8.58
CA ASP A 179 13.05 8.21 8.91
C ASP A 179 11.63 7.71 8.58
N ILE A 180 11.13 8.05 7.38
CA ILE A 180 9.84 7.58 6.88
C ILE A 180 9.91 6.06 6.62
N ASP A 181 8.76 5.36 6.74
CA ASP A 181 8.75 3.91 6.70
C ASP A 181 8.58 3.36 5.29
N PHE A 182 7.77 4.03 4.45
CA PHE A 182 7.42 3.56 3.11
C PHE A 182 7.46 4.68 2.07
N ILE A 183 7.88 4.34 0.86
CA ILE A 183 7.70 5.14 -0.34
C ILE A 183 6.74 4.41 -1.27
N ALA A 184 5.59 5.00 -1.58
CA ALA A 184 4.72 4.56 -2.65
C ALA A 184 5.23 5.17 -3.96
N HIS A 185 5.82 4.34 -4.82
CA HIS A 185 6.40 4.77 -6.08
C HIS A 185 5.34 4.75 -7.18
N SER A 186 5.01 5.93 -7.73
CA SER A 186 3.96 6.11 -8.71
C SER A 186 4.39 5.71 -10.12
N PHE A 187 3.43 5.24 -10.92
CA PHE A 187 3.57 4.89 -12.34
C PHE A 187 4.66 3.86 -12.64
N VAL A 188 4.83 2.88 -11.77
CA VAL A 188 5.80 1.79 -11.98
C VAL A 188 5.38 0.95 -13.19
N ARG A 189 6.34 0.77 -14.14
CA ARG A 189 6.17 0.01 -15.38
C ARG A 189 6.95 -1.31 -15.36
N SER A 190 8.08 -1.33 -14.64
CA SER A 190 8.99 -2.47 -14.61
C SER A 190 9.80 -2.52 -13.30
N ALA A 191 10.53 -3.62 -13.09
CA ALA A 191 11.50 -3.74 -12.00
C ALA A 191 12.63 -2.69 -12.08
N ALA A 192 12.93 -2.15 -13.27
CA ALA A 192 13.94 -1.11 -13.42
C ALA A 192 13.53 0.19 -12.74
N ASP A 193 12.24 0.58 -12.81
CA ASP A 193 11.71 1.75 -12.12
C ASP A 193 11.85 1.58 -10.59
N VAL A 194 11.57 0.39 -10.06
CA VAL A 194 11.74 0.09 -8.62
C VAL A 194 13.20 0.19 -8.21
N ARG A 195 14.12 -0.39 -9.02
CA ARG A 195 15.57 -0.34 -8.75
C ARG A 195 16.13 1.07 -8.78
N ALA A 196 15.54 1.98 -9.57
CA ALA A 196 15.96 3.39 -9.59
C ALA A 196 15.73 4.09 -8.24
N VAL A 197 14.64 3.77 -7.53
CA VAL A 197 14.40 4.22 -6.15
C VAL A 197 15.32 3.50 -5.19
N GLN A 198 15.44 2.17 -5.30
CA GLN A 198 16.28 1.35 -4.42
C GLN A 198 17.74 1.81 -4.42
N ALA A 199 18.29 2.15 -5.59
CA ALA A 199 19.66 2.66 -5.71
C ALA A 199 19.90 3.95 -4.90
N ILE A 200 18.90 4.82 -4.79
CA ILE A 200 19.00 6.02 -3.93
C ILE A 200 18.99 5.59 -2.46
N LEU A 201 18.08 4.70 -2.07
CA LEU A 201 17.99 4.22 -0.68
C LEU A 201 19.29 3.52 -0.25
N ASP A 202 19.86 2.67 -1.11
CA ASP A 202 21.11 1.94 -0.86
C ASP A 202 22.29 2.90 -0.69
N ALA A 203 22.37 3.94 -1.51
CA ALA A 203 23.46 4.94 -1.43
C ALA A 203 23.47 5.69 -0.09
N TYR A 204 22.35 5.75 0.61
CA TYR A 204 22.21 6.39 1.92
C TYR A 204 22.00 5.38 3.06
N ASN A 205 22.19 4.07 2.82
CA ASN A 205 21.94 2.99 3.79
C ASN A 205 20.57 3.09 4.46
N SER A 206 19.53 3.41 3.70
CA SER A 206 18.19 3.64 4.21
C SER A 206 17.35 2.37 4.23
N ASP A 207 16.66 2.12 5.34
CA ASP A 207 15.76 0.98 5.53
C ASP A 207 14.33 1.20 5.02
N ILE A 208 14.06 2.32 4.36
CA ILE A 208 12.73 2.63 3.78
C ILE A 208 12.33 1.54 2.80
N LYS A 209 11.06 1.16 2.81
CA LYS A 209 10.52 0.10 1.96
C LYS A 209 9.69 0.68 0.80
N ILE A 210 9.86 0.10 -0.39
CA ILE A 210 9.19 0.55 -1.61
C ILE A 210 7.88 -0.21 -1.79
N ILE A 211 6.79 0.53 -1.93
CA ILE A 211 5.47 0.05 -2.34
C ILE A 211 5.25 0.51 -3.78
N SER A 212 5.28 -0.41 -4.73
CA SER A 212 5.08 -0.07 -6.14
C SER A 212 3.61 0.11 -6.47
N LYS A 213 3.26 1.24 -7.09
CA LYS A 213 1.89 1.54 -7.50
C LYS A 213 1.66 1.04 -8.93
N ILE A 214 0.65 0.20 -9.09
CA ILE A 214 0.23 -0.33 -10.39
C ILE A 214 -0.92 0.55 -10.91
N GLU A 215 -0.61 1.35 -11.91
CA GLU A 215 -1.43 2.46 -12.42
C GLU A 215 -1.59 2.44 -13.94
N ASN A 216 -0.93 1.51 -14.63
CA ASN A 216 -0.91 1.41 -16.09
C ASN A 216 -0.89 -0.04 -16.58
N GLN A 217 -1.15 -0.26 -17.85
CA GLN A 217 -1.18 -1.61 -18.46
C GLN A 217 0.20 -2.28 -18.39
N GLU A 218 1.28 -1.53 -18.63
CA GLU A 218 2.65 -2.07 -18.62
C GLU A 218 3.03 -2.63 -17.22
N GLY A 219 2.67 -1.91 -16.13
CA GLY A 219 2.84 -2.41 -14.77
C GLY A 219 2.01 -3.67 -14.46
N VAL A 220 0.83 -3.80 -15.09
CA VAL A 220 0.01 -5.02 -14.99
C VAL A 220 0.68 -6.19 -15.72
N ASP A 221 1.29 -5.95 -16.86
CA ASP A 221 1.93 -6.99 -17.68
C ASP A 221 3.25 -7.46 -17.05
N ASN A 222 4.01 -6.54 -16.44
CA ASN A 222 5.29 -6.80 -15.78
C ASN A 222 5.15 -7.08 -14.27
N ILE A 223 3.94 -7.42 -13.79
CA ILE A 223 3.63 -7.50 -12.36
C ILE A 223 4.53 -8.46 -11.58
N ASP A 224 4.97 -9.55 -12.16
CA ASP A 224 5.78 -10.56 -11.47
C ASP A 224 7.16 -10.02 -11.10
N GLU A 225 7.87 -9.39 -12.02
CA GLU A 225 9.17 -8.79 -11.75
C GLU A 225 9.06 -7.56 -10.83
N ILE A 226 7.95 -6.79 -10.91
CA ILE A 226 7.69 -5.67 -10.02
C ILE A 226 7.47 -6.17 -8.59
N ILE A 227 6.68 -7.24 -8.40
CA ILE A 227 6.48 -7.86 -7.09
C ILE A 227 7.82 -8.32 -6.51
N GLU A 228 8.66 -8.98 -7.31
CA GLU A 228 9.97 -9.45 -6.85
C GLU A 228 10.85 -8.31 -6.35
N ALA A 229 10.93 -7.21 -7.10
CA ALA A 229 11.75 -6.04 -6.78
C ALA A 229 11.20 -5.18 -5.63
N SER A 230 9.89 -5.27 -5.30
CA SER A 230 9.22 -4.40 -4.34
C SER A 230 9.09 -5.03 -2.96
N TYR A 231 8.94 -4.20 -1.93
CA TYR A 231 8.49 -4.65 -0.61
C TYR A 231 7.02 -5.02 -0.61
N GLY A 232 6.18 -4.25 -1.31
CA GLY A 232 4.75 -4.47 -1.46
C GLY A 232 4.19 -3.76 -2.68
N ILE A 233 2.90 -3.95 -2.93
CA ILE A 233 2.20 -3.41 -4.10
C ILE A 233 1.01 -2.56 -3.64
N MET A 234 0.73 -1.48 -4.38
CA MET A 234 -0.51 -0.71 -4.27
C MET A 234 -1.25 -0.76 -5.61
N ILE A 235 -2.48 -1.24 -5.58
CA ILE A 235 -3.37 -1.23 -6.76
C ILE A 235 -4.12 0.10 -6.73
N ALA A 236 -3.67 1.06 -7.53
CA ALA A 236 -4.24 2.40 -7.60
C ALA A 236 -5.30 2.46 -8.71
N ARG A 237 -6.52 2.04 -8.36
CA ARG A 237 -7.61 1.79 -9.31
C ARG A 237 -8.09 3.02 -10.06
N GLY A 238 -7.91 4.23 -9.49
CA GLY A 238 -8.27 5.48 -10.14
C GLY A 238 -7.50 5.68 -11.44
N ASP A 239 -6.16 5.73 -11.32
CA ASP A 239 -5.27 5.92 -12.46
C ASP A 239 -5.28 4.69 -13.39
N LEU A 240 -5.29 3.48 -12.83
CA LEU A 240 -5.36 2.25 -13.59
C LEU A 240 -6.64 2.20 -14.47
N GLY A 241 -7.78 2.74 -13.98
CA GLY A 241 -9.05 2.77 -14.71
C GLY A 241 -9.10 3.74 -15.87
N ILE A 242 -8.09 4.62 -16.00
CA ILE A 242 -7.91 5.47 -17.17
C ILE A 242 -7.11 4.72 -18.25
N GLU A 243 -6.15 3.91 -17.82
CA GLU A 243 -5.19 3.20 -18.66
C GLU A 243 -5.69 1.84 -19.21
N VAL A 244 -6.66 1.22 -18.52
CA VAL A 244 -7.22 -0.08 -18.91
C VAL A 244 -8.75 -0.04 -18.94
N PRO A 245 -9.42 -0.87 -19.78
CA PRO A 245 -10.87 -0.97 -19.77
C PRO A 245 -11.41 -1.28 -18.37
N ILE A 246 -12.40 -0.52 -17.90
CA ILE A 246 -12.90 -0.53 -16.53
C ILE A 246 -13.39 -1.91 -16.09
N GLU A 247 -13.97 -2.67 -16.99
CA GLU A 247 -14.46 -4.03 -16.75
C GLU A 247 -13.34 -5.04 -16.45
N ARG A 248 -12.08 -4.72 -16.79
CA ARG A 248 -10.92 -5.57 -16.51
C ARG A 248 -10.36 -5.36 -15.10
N ILE A 249 -10.64 -4.22 -14.45
CA ILE A 249 -10.07 -3.85 -13.16
C ILE A 249 -10.32 -4.90 -12.05
N PRO A 250 -11.54 -5.43 -11.85
CA PRO A 250 -11.78 -6.43 -10.81
C PRO A 250 -10.94 -7.70 -11.00
N GLY A 251 -10.78 -8.15 -12.25
CA GLY A 251 -9.96 -9.32 -12.60
C GLY A 251 -8.47 -9.07 -12.36
N ILE A 252 -7.96 -7.88 -12.73
CA ILE A 252 -6.59 -7.45 -12.52
C ILE A 252 -6.30 -7.37 -11.01
N GLN A 253 -7.17 -6.70 -10.24
CA GLN A 253 -7.05 -6.58 -8.79
C GLN A 253 -6.93 -7.95 -8.12
N ARG A 254 -7.85 -8.87 -8.42
CA ARG A 254 -7.85 -10.23 -7.86
C ARG A 254 -6.55 -10.98 -8.19
N ARG A 255 -6.07 -10.89 -9.43
CA ARG A 255 -4.83 -11.52 -9.88
C ARG A 255 -3.62 -10.97 -9.13
N ILE A 256 -3.50 -9.65 -9.01
CA ILE A 256 -2.39 -9.00 -8.31
C ILE A 256 -2.39 -9.35 -6.83
N ILE A 257 -3.54 -9.27 -6.15
CA ILE A 257 -3.66 -9.66 -4.73
C ILE A 257 -3.16 -11.09 -4.53
N ARG A 258 -3.63 -12.05 -5.36
CA ARG A 258 -3.21 -13.44 -5.27
C ARG A 258 -1.70 -13.62 -5.42
N LYS A 259 -1.08 -12.96 -6.41
CA LYS A 259 0.36 -13.00 -6.64
C LYS A 259 1.16 -12.42 -5.45
N CYS A 260 0.71 -11.28 -4.90
CA CYS A 260 1.33 -10.67 -3.73
C CYS A 260 1.28 -11.58 -2.50
N VAL A 261 0.13 -12.20 -2.23
CA VAL A 261 -0.02 -13.13 -1.10
C VAL A 261 0.88 -14.36 -1.28
N GLN A 262 0.95 -14.92 -2.49
CA GLN A 262 1.87 -16.03 -2.80
C GLN A 262 3.35 -15.64 -2.61
N ALA A 263 3.72 -14.41 -2.98
CA ALA A 263 5.04 -13.86 -2.76
C ALA A 263 5.28 -13.38 -1.31
N LYS A 264 4.27 -13.46 -0.41
CA LYS A 264 4.33 -12.99 0.99
C LYS A 264 4.66 -11.52 1.11
N LYS A 265 4.16 -10.72 0.17
CA LYS A 265 4.35 -9.27 0.10
C LYS A 265 3.03 -8.54 0.34
N PRO A 266 3.01 -7.48 1.15
CA PRO A 266 1.78 -6.77 1.45
C PRO A 266 1.20 -6.12 0.19
N VAL A 267 -0.13 -6.13 0.09
CA VAL A 267 -0.87 -5.50 -0.99
C VAL A 267 -1.93 -4.54 -0.44
N ILE A 268 -1.95 -3.34 -1.00
CA ILE A 268 -2.88 -2.26 -0.67
C ILE A 268 -3.85 -2.09 -1.83
N VAL A 269 -5.15 -2.13 -1.57
CA VAL A 269 -6.18 -1.70 -2.53
C VAL A 269 -6.53 -0.25 -2.24
N ALA A 270 -6.37 0.59 -3.27
CA ALA A 270 -6.44 2.04 -3.13
C ALA A 270 -7.44 2.67 -4.09
N THR A 271 -7.88 3.87 -3.74
CA THR A 271 -8.77 4.77 -4.48
C THR A 271 -10.23 4.32 -4.56
N GLN A 272 -11.15 5.26 -4.45
CA GLN A 272 -12.59 5.07 -4.60
C GLN A 272 -13.19 3.99 -3.66
N MET A 273 -12.65 3.85 -2.43
CA MET A 273 -13.13 2.85 -1.47
C MET A 273 -14.43 3.30 -0.78
N LEU A 274 -14.43 4.52 -0.23
CA LEU A 274 -15.60 5.17 0.40
C LEU A 274 -15.78 6.58 -0.18
N HIS A 275 -15.62 6.74 -1.48
CA HIS A 275 -15.58 8.03 -2.17
C HIS A 275 -16.80 8.91 -1.85
N SER A 276 -17.98 8.32 -1.74
CA SER A 276 -19.23 9.06 -1.36
C SER A 276 -19.11 9.71 0.01
N MET A 277 -18.30 9.17 0.94
CA MET A 277 -18.09 9.72 2.27
C MET A 277 -17.20 10.98 2.29
N ILE A 278 -16.63 11.40 1.18
CA ILE A 278 -16.06 12.76 1.06
C ILE A 278 -17.14 13.81 1.40
N GLN A 279 -18.38 13.59 0.97
CA GLN A 279 -19.49 14.54 1.14
C GLN A 279 -20.61 14.00 2.03
N ASN A 280 -20.81 12.69 2.14
CA ASN A 280 -21.90 12.04 2.83
C ASN A 280 -21.45 11.31 4.10
N PRO A 281 -22.26 11.26 5.17
CA PRO A 281 -21.90 10.59 6.42
C PRO A 281 -21.97 9.06 6.35
N ARG A 282 -22.46 8.50 5.25
CA ARG A 282 -22.61 7.05 5.04
C ARG A 282 -22.19 6.66 3.62
N PRO A 283 -21.58 5.47 3.44
CA PRO A 283 -21.23 4.97 2.12
C PRO A 283 -22.42 4.43 1.35
N THR A 284 -22.23 4.22 0.06
CA THR A 284 -23.14 3.45 -0.78
C THR A 284 -23.00 1.95 -0.51
N ARG A 285 -24.01 1.17 -0.89
CA ARG A 285 -23.95 -0.31 -0.81
C ARG A 285 -22.86 -0.89 -1.71
N ALA A 286 -22.62 -0.29 -2.86
CA ALA A 286 -21.57 -0.71 -3.80
C ALA A 286 -20.18 -0.58 -3.18
N GLU A 287 -19.89 0.53 -2.48
CA GLU A 287 -18.63 0.74 -1.77
C GLU A 287 -18.42 -0.27 -0.63
N VAL A 288 -19.47 -0.57 0.14
CA VAL A 288 -19.41 -1.62 1.18
C VAL A 288 -19.08 -2.98 0.57
N THR A 289 -19.72 -3.33 -0.55
CA THR A 289 -19.49 -4.60 -1.25
C THR A 289 -18.06 -4.66 -1.83
N ASP A 290 -17.55 -3.56 -2.37
CA ASP A 290 -16.21 -3.48 -2.93
C ASP A 290 -15.14 -3.69 -1.85
N ILE A 291 -15.28 -3.06 -0.69
CA ILE A 291 -14.41 -3.27 0.47
C ILE A 291 -14.43 -4.73 0.91
N ALA A 292 -15.62 -5.31 1.08
CA ALA A 292 -15.77 -6.71 1.50
C ALA A 292 -15.10 -7.66 0.50
N ASN A 293 -15.29 -7.44 -0.82
CA ASN A 293 -14.65 -8.24 -1.86
C ASN A 293 -13.12 -8.14 -1.84
N ALA A 294 -12.54 -6.95 -1.62
CA ALA A 294 -11.10 -6.80 -1.49
C ALA A 294 -10.55 -7.63 -0.32
N ILE A 295 -11.29 -7.69 0.79
CA ILE A 295 -10.93 -8.50 1.98
C ILE A 295 -11.07 -10.00 1.69
N TYR A 296 -12.15 -10.43 1.03
CA TYR A 296 -12.34 -11.82 0.61
C TYR A 296 -11.24 -12.29 -0.33
N TYR A 297 -10.68 -11.39 -1.16
CA TYR A 297 -9.52 -11.66 -2.02
C TYR A 297 -8.18 -11.63 -1.28
N ARG A 298 -8.16 -11.40 0.05
CA ARG A 298 -6.97 -11.41 0.90
C ARG A 298 -6.05 -10.18 0.76
N THR A 299 -6.60 -8.99 0.54
CA THR A 299 -5.78 -7.77 0.65
C THR A 299 -5.21 -7.62 2.06
N ASP A 300 -4.02 -7.01 2.21
CA ASP A 300 -3.44 -6.69 3.50
C ASP A 300 -3.99 -5.38 4.05
N ALA A 301 -4.16 -4.39 3.17
CA ALA A 301 -4.60 -3.07 3.55
C ALA A 301 -5.56 -2.45 2.54
N LEU A 302 -6.37 -1.52 3.04
CA LEU A 302 -7.27 -0.66 2.26
C LEU A 302 -6.85 0.79 2.47
N MET A 303 -6.93 1.62 1.44
CA MET A 303 -6.53 3.03 1.53
C MET A 303 -7.71 3.98 1.31
N LEU A 304 -7.80 4.96 2.21
CA LEU A 304 -8.64 6.15 2.07
C LEU A 304 -7.80 7.33 1.56
N SER A 305 -8.28 8.01 0.54
CA SER A 305 -7.61 9.14 -0.12
C SER A 305 -8.27 10.47 0.24
N GLY A 306 -9.14 10.97 -0.61
CA GLY A 306 -9.89 12.21 -0.41
C GLY A 306 -10.79 12.16 0.82
N GLU A 307 -11.30 10.98 1.18
CA GLU A 307 -12.19 10.73 2.31
C GLU A 307 -11.59 11.24 3.63
N THR A 308 -10.28 11.06 3.81
CA THR A 308 -9.57 11.49 5.03
C THR A 308 -8.73 12.75 4.84
N ALA A 309 -8.25 13.03 3.62
CA ALA A 309 -7.41 14.20 3.34
C ALA A 309 -8.19 15.52 3.27
N SER A 310 -9.41 15.49 2.73
CA SER A 310 -10.23 16.68 2.48
C SER A 310 -11.74 16.49 2.70
N GLY A 311 -12.15 15.27 3.03
CA GLY A 311 -13.55 14.92 3.25
C GLY A 311 -14.16 15.58 4.49
N LYS A 312 -15.47 15.65 4.51
CA LYS A 312 -16.26 16.19 5.65
C LYS A 312 -16.32 15.22 6.83
N TYR A 313 -16.15 13.91 6.58
CA TYR A 313 -16.38 12.83 7.55
C TYR A 313 -15.15 11.88 7.67
N PRO A 314 -13.94 12.40 7.94
CA PRO A 314 -12.72 11.59 7.87
C PRO A 314 -12.65 10.49 8.94
N VAL A 315 -13.03 10.79 10.19
CA VAL A 315 -13.00 9.82 11.30
C VAL A 315 -14.06 8.76 11.09
N GLU A 316 -15.26 9.17 10.66
CA GLU A 316 -16.36 8.28 10.32
C GLU A 316 -16.00 7.36 9.15
N ALA A 317 -15.25 7.83 8.16
CA ALA A 317 -14.79 7.02 7.03
C ALA A 317 -13.84 5.90 7.51
N VAL A 318 -12.87 6.22 8.37
CA VAL A 318 -11.98 5.21 8.97
C VAL A 318 -12.78 4.23 9.83
N THR A 319 -13.69 4.73 10.67
CA THR A 319 -14.54 3.89 11.52
C THR A 319 -15.42 2.95 10.69
N THR A 320 -16.06 3.46 9.64
CA THR A 320 -16.90 2.68 8.73
C THR A 320 -16.09 1.60 8.02
N MET A 321 -14.91 1.95 7.49
CA MET A 321 -14.01 0.96 6.85
C MET A 321 -13.58 -0.11 7.85
N ALA A 322 -13.27 0.26 9.08
CA ALA A 322 -12.90 -0.71 10.13
C ALA A 322 -14.05 -1.66 10.47
N GLN A 323 -15.29 -1.15 10.56
CA GLN A 323 -16.48 -1.97 10.82
C GLN A 323 -16.77 -2.92 9.67
N ILE A 324 -16.71 -2.45 8.41
CA ILE A 324 -16.88 -3.31 7.23
C ILE A 324 -15.82 -4.40 7.20
N ALA A 325 -14.56 -4.03 7.48
CA ALA A 325 -13.45 -4.99 7.50
C ALA A 325 -13.66 -6.06 8.57
N GLU A 326 -14.01 -5.67 9.79
CA GLU A 326 -14.25 -6.61 10.88
C GLU A 326 -15.43 -7.54 10.60
N GLN A 327 -16.49 -7.05 9.95
CA GLN A 327 -17.63 -7.88 9.56
C GLN A 327 -17.25 -8.83 8.42
N ALA A 328 -16.60 -8.35 7.36
CA ALA A 328 -16.17 -9.19 6.25
C ALA A 328 -15.21 -10.30 6.69
N GLU A 329 -14.30 -10.02 7.64
CA GLU A 329 -13.41 -11.03 8.23
C GLU A 329 -14.15 -12.11 9.01
N ARG A 330 -15.28 -11.80 9.66
CA ARG A 330 -16.15 -12.79 10.34
C ARG A 330 -16.98 -13.61 9.36
N ASP A 331 -17.48 -12.96 8.30
CA ASP A 331 -18.35 -13.58 7.31
C ASP A 331 -17.58 -14.41 6.27
N LYS A 332 -16.25 -14.31 6.28
CA LYS A 332 -15.39 -15.04 5.36
C LYS A 332 -15.49 -16.53 5.62
N LEU A 333 -16.14 -17.23 4.69
CA LEU A 333 -16.23 -18.68 4.74
C LEU A 333 -14.89 -19.29 4.32
N ARG A 334 -14.43 -20.24 5.11
CA ARG A 334 -13.17 -20.97 4.86
C ARG A 334 -13.20 -21.70 3.50
N GLU A 335 -14.36 -22.23 3.13
CA GLU A 335 -14.59 -22.92 1.86
C GLU A 335 -14.36 -22.04 0.62
N ASN A 336 -14.51 -20.73 0.77
CA ASN A 336 -14.29 -19.74 -0.30
C ASN A 336 -12.93 -19.04 -0.21
N ASP A 337 -12.07 -19.46 0.72
CA ASP A 337 -10.77 -18.85 0.89
C ASP A 337 -9.79 -19.29 -0.21
N ILE A 338 -8.87 -18.40 -0.57
CA ILE A 338 -7.79 -18.72 -1.50
C ILE A 338 -6.75 -19.52 -0.73
N GLU A 339 -6.72 -20.82 -0.95
CA GLU A 339 -5.71 -21.68 -0.38
C GLU A 339 -4.33 -21.33 -0.96
N ILE A 340 -3.33 -21.18 -0.10
CA ILE A 340 -1.94 -20.98 -0.50
C ILE A 340 -1.19 -22.24 -0.13
N PRO A 341 -1.00 -23.13 -1.11
CA PRO A 341 -0.29 -24.36 -0.88
C PRO A 341 1.19 -24.06 -0.57
N LEU A 342 1.78 -24.87 0.30
CA LEU A 342 3.22 -24.90 0.47
C LEU A 342 3.86 -25.43 -0.84
N PRO A 343 4.81 -24.68 -1.42
CA PRO A 343 5.54 -25.17 -2.58
C PRO A 343 6.41 -26.36 -2.19
N PRO A 344 6.67 -27.30 -3.12
CA PRO A 344 7.69 -28.32 -2.92
C PRO A 344 9.03 -27.64 -2.61
N ASN A 345 9.74 -28.13 -1.59
CA ASN A 345 11.02 -27.56 -1.12
C ASN A 345 10.91 -26.12 -0.56
N CYS A 346 9.78 -25.78 0.05
CA CYS A 346 9.64 -24.52 0.80
C CYS A 346 10.73 -24.40 1.88
N ASP A 347 11.07 -23.17 2.27
CA ASP A 347 12.02 -22.96 3.37
C ASP A 347 11.42 -23.36 4.74
N ILE A 348 12.29 -23.56 5.74
CA ILE A 348 11.89 -23.98 7.10
C ILE A 348 10.91 -22.97 7.70
N ARG A 349 11.15 -21.66 7.52
CA ARG A 349 10.28 -20.60 8.04
C ARG A 349 8.87 -20.70 7.45
N GLU A 350 8.76 -20.96 6.14
CA GLU A 350 7.50 -21.10 5.44
C GLU A 350 6.70 -22.30 5.95
N PHE A 351 7.37 -23.45 6.06
CA PHE A 351 6.77 -24.66 6.61
C PHE A 351 6.29 -24.45 8.05
N MET A 352 7.14 -23.87 8.90
CA MET A 352 6.81 -23.62 10.30
C MET A 352 5.69 -22.59 10.47
N SER A 353 5.67 -21.56 9.61
CA SER A 353 4.57 -20.58 9.61
C SER A 353 3.23 -21.20 9.22
N HIS A 354 3.21 -22.06 8.20
CA HIS A 354 2.01 -22.78 7.82
C HIS A 354 1.53 -23.71 8.96
N SER A 355 2.44 -24.47 9.56
CA SER A 355 2.12 -25.37 10.69
C SER A 355 1.58 -24.61 11.91
N ALA A 356 2.12 -23.42 12.19
CA ALA A 356 1.62 -22.57 13.27
C ALA A 356 0.19 -22.07 12.99
N ILE A 357 -0.13 -21.72 11.75
CA ILE A 357 -1.48 -21.35 11.34
C ILE A 357 -2.44 -22.54 11.45
N GLU A 358 -2.04 -23.75 10.99
CA GLU A 358 -2.85 -24.95 11.16
C GLU A 358 -3.14 -25.25 12.65
N ALA A 359 -2.19 -24.97 13.54
CA ALA A 359 -2.39 -25.15 14.98
C ALA A 359 -3.50 -24.24 15.54
N THR A 360 -3.68 -23.04 14.99
CA THR A 360 -4.78 -22.15 15.42
C THR A 360 -6.14 -22.75 15.12
N GLU A 361 -6.25 -23.51 14.04
CA GLU A 361 -7.49 -24.12 13.60
C GLU A 361 -7.75 -25.48 14.26
N LYS A 362 -6.73 -26.34 14.31
CA LYS A 362 -6.87 -27.73 14.78
C LYS A 362 -6.79 -27.87 16.28
N LEU A 363 -6.02 -27.04 16.97
CA LEU A 363 -5.75 -27.12 18.40
C LEU A 363 -6.41 -25.98 19.21
N GLY A 364 -7.07 -25.03 18.55
CA GLY A 364 -7.70 -23.89 19.20
C GLY A 364 -6.69 -22.90 19.80
N VAL A 365 -5.51 -22.75 19.18
CA VAL A 365 -4.51 -21.76 19.58
C VAL A 365 -5.06 -20.35 19.36
N LYS A 366 -5.08 -19.52 20.39
CA LYS A 366 -5.67 -18.17 20.39
C LYS A 366 -4.80 -17.09 19.78
N GLY A 367 -3.50 -17.30 19.76
CA GLY A 367 -2.56 -16.35 19.18
C GLY A 367 -1.21 -17.00 18.87
N ILE A 368 -0.57 -16.50 17.82
CA ILE A 368 0.79 -16.89 17.48
C ILE A 368 1.72 -15.75 17.94
N ILE A 369 2.70 -16.09 18.76
CA ILE A 369 3.74 -15.16 19.18
C ILE A 369 4.98 -15.44 18.32
N THR A 370 5.57 -14.42 17.76
CA THR A 370 6.86 -14.52 17.08
C THR A 370 7.74 -13.34 17.45
N ASP A 371 9.01 -13.59 17.67
CA ASP A 371 10.01 -12.54 17.75
C ASP A 371 10.52 -12.17 16.35
N SER A 372 10.85 -10.90 16.17
CA SER A 372 11.14 -10.43 14.82
C SER A 372 12.17 -9.28 14.81
N THR A 373 13.33 -9.57 14.25
CA THR A 373 14.37 -8.57 13.96
C THR A 373 14.15 -7.85 12.63
N THR A 374 13.49 -8.50 11.68
CA THR A 374 13.28 -7.98 10.31
C THR A 374 11.82 -7.96 9.85
N GLY A 375 10.90 -8.55 10.61
CA GLY A 375 9.49 -8.72 10.22
C GLY A 375 9.20 -9.90 9.30
N LEU A 376 10.21 -10.66 8.84
CA LEU A 376 10.03 -11.72 7.83
C LEU A 376 9.10 -12.84 8.29
N THR A 377 9.29 -13.37 9.51
CA THR A 377 8.44 -14.44 10.06
C THR A 377 7.00 -13.96 10.24
N ALA A 378 6.82 -12.76 10.79
CA ALA A 378 5.49 -12.19 10.96
C ALA A 378 4.74 -12.00 9.62
N ARG A 379 5.44 -11.58 8.55
CA ARG A 379 4.85 -11.49 7.20
C ARG A 379 4.56 -12.87 6.61
N SER A 380 5.43 -13.86 6.83
CA SER A 380 5.16 -15.23 6.39
C SER A 380 3.87 -15.78 7.04
N LEU A 381 3.70 -15.58 8.34
CA LEU A 381 2.48 -15.93 9.05
C LEU A 381 1.26 -15.16 8.52
N ALA A 382 1.40 -13.85 8.30
CA ALA A 382 0.33 -13.01 7.75
C ALA A 382 -0.18 -13.50 6.39
N ALA A 383 0.72 -14.01 5.53
CA ALA A 383 0.35 -14.50 4.20
C ALA A 383 -0.60 -15.70 4.25
N PHE A 384 -0.49 -16.55 5.25
CA PHE A 384 -1.38 -17.72 5.41
C PHE A 384 -2.78 -17.37 5.97
N ARG A 385 -3.01 -16.12 6.40
CA ARG A 385 -4.35 -15.61 6.81
C ARG A 385 -5.05 -16.45 7.88
N GLY A 386 -4.35 -16.76 8.96
CA GLY A 386 -4.94 -17.45 10.09
C GLY A 386 -6.12 -16.69 10.73
N PRO A 387 -7.02 -17.40 11.44
CA PRO A 387 -8.19 -16.78 12.08
C PRO A 387 -7.82 -15.88 13.25
N ASN A 388 -6.66 -16.08 13.86
CA ASN A 388 -6.19 -15.38 15.04
C ASN A 388 -5.00 -14.44 14.74
N PRO A 389 -4.81 -13.39 15.54
CA PRO A 389 -3.73 -12.43 15.31
C PRO A 389 -2.35 -13.04 15.53
N VAL A 390 -1.37 -12.48 14.83
CA VAL A 390 0.06 -12.72 15.02
C VAL A 390 0.62 -11.60 15.90
N LEU A 391 1.11 -11.95 17.08
CA LEU A 391 1.71 -11.03 18.03
C LEU A 391 3.23 -10.99 17.77
N ALA A 392 3.69 -9.96 17.07
CA ALA A 392 5.09 -9.83 16.67
C ALA A 392 5.87 -8.97 17.68
N ILE A 393 6.81 -9.59 18.38
CA ILE A 393 7.73 -8.89 19.29
C ILE A 393 8.84 -8.30 18.42
N CYS A 394 8.90 -6.98 18.37
CA CYS A 394 9.89 -6.23 17.59
C CYS A 394 10.92 -5.60 18.50
N TYR A 395 12.21 -5.78 18.18
CA TYR A 395 13.33 -5.22 18.94
C TYR A 395 13.75 -3.83 18.44
N GLN A 396 13.19 -3.41 17.28
CA GLN A 396 13.39 -2.10 16.70
C GLN A 396 12.05 -1.46 16.40
N GLU A 397 11.89 -0.18 16.73
CA GLU A 397 10.67 0.58 16.42
C GLU A 397 10.40 0.63 14.92
N LYS A 398 11.45 0.69 14.08
CA LYS A 398 11.32 0.65 12.62
C LYS A 398 10.62 -0.61 12.14
N VAL A 399 11.01 -1.78 12.65
CA VAL A 399 10.38 -3.07 12.29
C VAL A 399 8.91 -3.10 12.73
N GLN A 400 8.61 -2.56 13.91
CA GLN A 400 7.24 -2.40 14.38
C GLN A 400 6.39 -1.59 13.40
N ARG A 401 6.90 -0.45 12.91
CA ARG A 401 6.22 0.40 11.94
C ARG A 401 6.06 -0.26 10.57
N LEU A 402 7.07 -1.01 10.12
CA LEU A 402 7.00 -1.75 8.85
C LEU A 402 5.92 -2.84 8.86
N LEU A 403 5.66 -3.46 10.01
CA LEU A 403 4.60 -4.45 10.16
C LEU A 403 3.18 -3.84 10.21
N ALA A 404 3.05 -2.52 10.26
CA ALA A 404 1.75 -1.83 10.23
C ALA A 404 0.95 -2.08 8.94
N LEU A 405 1.58 -2.57 7.85
CA LEU A 405 0.93 -2.98 6.60
C LEU A 405 0.62 -4.49 6.52
N SER A 406 1.05 -5.29 7.50
CA SER A 406 0.88 -6.75 7.44
C SER A 406 -0.45 -7.19 8.05
N TYR A 407 -1.26 -7.91 7.29
CA TYR A 407 -2.56 -8.44 7.74
C TYR A 407 -2.45 -9.22 9.04
N GLY A 408 -3.35 -8.97 9.98
CA GLY A 408 -3.45 -9.73 11.25
C GLY A 408 -2.26 -9.58 12.20
N VAL A 409 -1.20 -8.86 11.83
CA VAL A 409 -0.04 -8.68 12.70
C VAL A 409 -0.28 -7.55 13.69
N ILE A 410 -0.05 -7.82 14.97
CA ILE A 410 -0.03 -6.85 16.06
C ILE A 410 1.44 -6.71 16.48
N PRO A 411 2.16 -5.71 15.98
CA PRO A 411 3.56 -5.53 16.35
C PRO A 411 3.67 -4.85 17.70
N VAL A 412 4.55 -5.34 18.56
CA VAL A 412 4.79 -4.81 19.89
C VAL A 412 6.28 -4.60 20.07
N PHE A 413 6.67 -3.37 20.36
CA PHE A 413 8.06 -3.05 20.66
C PHE A 413 8.45 -3.54 22.06
N GLN A 414 9.59 -4.20 22.13
CA GLN A 414 10.21 -4.60 23.40
C GLN A 414 11.72 -4.41 23.30
N LYS A 415 12.28 -3.74 24.29
CA LYS A 415 13.73 -3.55 24.34
C LYS A 415 14.40 -4.91 24.51
N GLU A 416 15.45 -5.18 23.72
CA GLU A 416 16.18 -6.43 23.73
C GLU A 416 16.81 -6.74 25.08
N HIS A 417 16.74 -8.00 25.51
CA HIS A 417 17.40 -8.53 26.69
C HIS A 417 18.37 -9.65 26.29
N ILE A 418 19.40 -9.87 27.10
CA ILE A 418 20.45 -10.89 26.83
C ILE A 418 19.90 -12.32 26.96
N ASP A 419 18.81 -12.52 27.72
CA ASP A 419 18.22 -13.83 28.01
C ASP A 419 16.91 -14.00 27.23
N SER A 420 16.92 -14.87 26.22
CA SER A 420 15.79 -15.13 25.32
C SER A 420 14.56 -15.68 26.07
N GLU A 421 14.73 -16.51 27.10
CA GLU A 421 13.63 -17.06 27.89
C GLU A 421 12.94 -15.96 28.70
N LYS A 422 13.71 -15.12 29.35
CA LYS A 422 13.16 -13.98 30.09
C LYS A 422 12.48 -12.98 29.16
N LEU A 423 13.03 -12.79 27.96
CA LEU A 423 12.46 -11.94 26.92
C LEU A 423 11.06 -12.43 26.51
N PHE A 424 10.94 -13.72 26.19
CA PHE A 424 9.67 -14.32 25.80
C PHE A 424 8.63 -14.25 26.92
N LEU A 425 9.00 -14.65 28.15
CA LEU A 425 8.09 -14.59 29.31
C LEU A 425 7.67 -13.14 29.62
N ALA A 426 8.57 -12.16 29.48
CA ALA A 426 8.23 -10.75 29.62
C ALA A 426 7.23 -10.29 28.56
N ALA A 427 7.40 -10.74 27.30
CA ALA A 427 6.48 -10.47 26.23
C ALA A 427 5.09 -11.06 26.47
N VAL A 428 5.01 -12.31 26.92
CA VAL A 428 3.72 -12.96 27.25
C VAL A 428 3.02 -12.22 28.41
N ARG A 429 3.76 -11.80 29.44
CA ARG A 429 3.21 -10.96 30.53
C ARG A 429 2.63 -9.65 30.02
N MET A 430 3.39 -8.96 29.16
CA MET A 430 2.93 -7.70 28.55
C MET A 430 1.66 -7.91 27.71
N LEU A 431 1.59 -8.98 26.91
CA LEU A 431 0.41 -9.30 26.09
C LEU A 431 -0.82 -9.60 26.96
N ARG A 432 -0.62 -10.28 28.11
CA ARG A 432 -1.69 -10.47 29.10
C ARG A 432 -2.16 -9.14 29.70
N GLN A 433 -1.22 -8.29 30.13
CA GLN A 433 -1.55 -6.96 30.69
C GLN A 433 -2.32 -6.08 29.71
N LYS A 434 -2.06 -6.24 28.41
CA LYS A 434 -2.79 -5.54 27.34
C LYS A 434 -4.12 -6.23 26.97
N GLY A 435 -4.49 -7.35 27.60
CA GLY A 435 -5.74 -8.06 27.36
C GLY A 435 -5.78 -8.86 26.05
N TYR A 436 -4.63 -9.17 25.46
CA TYR A 436 -4.56 -10.02 24.27
C TYR A 436 -4.62 -11.52 24.59
N LEU A 437 -4.18 -11.94 25.78
CA LEU A 437 -4.09 -13.32 26.21
C LEU A 437 -4.63 -13.49 27.63
N GLU A 438 -5.30 -14.62 27.87
CA GLU A 438 -5.76 -15.11 29.16
C GLU A 438 -4.91 -16.30 29.64
N GLU A 439 -5.06 -16.72 30.91
CA GLU A 439 -4.24 -17.80 31.51
C GLU A 439 -4.46 -19.16 30.85
N GLU A 440 -5.69 -19.47 30.50
CA GLU A 440 -6.07 -20.77 29.93
C GLU A 440 -5.92 -20.79 28.39
N ASP A 441 -5.53 -19.66 27.76
CA ASP A 441 -5.33 -19.62 26.32
C ASP A 441 -4.13 -20.46 25.91
N LYS A 442 -4.31 -21.24 24.84
CA LYS A 442 -3.20 -21.86 24.12
C LYS A 442 -2.57 -20.87 23.20
N ILE A 443 -1.25 -20.82 23.20
CA ILE A 443 -0.45 -20.00 22.29
C ILE A 443 0.54 -20.87 21.52
N ALA A 444 0.88 -20.43 20.33
CA ALA A 444 1.98 -20.98 19.54
C ALA A 444 3.13 -19.97 19.54
N TYR A 445 4.32 -20.40 19.90
CA TYR A 445 5.53 -19.57 19.82
C TYR A 445 6.39 -20.04 18.65
N LEU A 446 6.61 -19.14 17.73
CA LEU A 446 7.41 -19.40 16.52
C LEU A 446 8.63 -18.52 16.52
N SER A 447 9.81 -19.11 16.69
CA SER A 447 11.08 -18.38 16.83
C SER A 447 12.25 -19.12 16.19
N GLY A 448 13.43 -18.52 16.29
CA GLY A 448 14.70 -19.05 15.82
C GLY A 448 15.84 -18.72 16.77
N ASN A 449 17.06 -19.09 16.41
CA ASN A 449 18.23 -18.73 17.20
C ASN A 449 18.51 -17.22 17.08
N VAL A 450 18.81 -16.57 18.21
CA VAL A 450 19.32 -15.21 18.23
C VAL A 450 20.79 -15.25 17.80
N GLY A 451 21.15 -14.47 16.75
CA GLY A 451 22.54 -14.38 16.25
C GLY A 451 22.63 -14.28 14.73
N GLU A 452 23.85 -14.10 14.21
CA GLU A 452 24.12 -14.09 12.77
C GLU A 452 23.72 -15.42 12.12
N GLY A 453 22.78 -15.36 11.15
CA GLY A 453 22.20 -16.54 10.49
C GLY A 453 20.96 -17.09 11.19
N GLY A 454 20.39 -16.38 12.17
CA GLY A 454 19.15 -16.73 12.85
C GLY A 454 17.96 -16.77 11.89
N GLY A 455 17.35 -17.94 11.68
CA GLY A 455 16.10 -18.14 10.97
C GLY A 455 15.09 -18.83 11.87
N THR A 456 13.81 -18.81 11.51
CA THR A 456 12.75 -19.55 12.21
C THR A 456 13.08 -21.03 12.22
N LYS A 457 13.19 -21.65 13.40
CA LYS A 457 13.67 -23.04 13.55
C LYS A 457 12.81 -23.92 14.43
N PHE A 458 11.95 -23.34 15.28
CA PHE A 458 11.10 -24.13 16.16
C PHE A 458 9.70 -23.52 16.31
N LEU A 459 8.75 -24.39 16.59
CA LEU A 459 7.38 -24.07 16.94
C LEU A 459 7.06 -24.78 18.25
N GLU A 460 6.61 -24.04 19.25
CA GLU A 460 6.19 -24.56 20.54
C GLU A 460 4.77 -24.14 20.83
N ILE A 461 3.94 -25.08 21.34
CA ILE A 461 2.54 -24.84 21.69
C ILE A 461 2.33 -25.16 23.14
N ASN A 462 1.89 -24.17 23.93
CA ASN A 462 1.62 -24.29 25.36
C ASN A 462 0.40 -23.46 25.75
N THR A 463 -0.14 -23.74 26.96
CA THR A 463 -1.04 -22.79 27.62
C THR A 463 -0.22 -21.68 28.28
N VAL A 464 -0.79 -20.48 28.35
CA VAL A 464 -0.14 -19.35 29.04
C VAL A 464 0.17 -19.71 30.51
N LYS A 465 -0.71 -20.45 31.18
CA LYS A 465 -0.54 -20.93 32.56
C LYS A 465 0.66 -21.86 32.73
N GLU A 466 0.87 -22.79 31.80
CA GLU A 466 2.00 -23.71 31.83
C GLU A 466 3.33 -22.99 31.73
N LEU A 467 3.43 -21.96 30.92
CA LEU A 467 4.63 -21.13 30.73
C LEU A 467 5.12 -20.46 32.04
N PHE A 468 4.21 -20.18 32.97
CA PHE A 468 4.53 -19.56 34.26
C PHE A 468 4.58 -20.56 35.43
N SER A 469 4.41 -21.88 35.15
CA SER A 469 4.53 -22.90 36.18
C SER A 469 6.00 -23.15 36.54
N ASN A 470 6.27 -23.46 37.83
CA ASN A 470 7.61 -23.82 38.29
C ASN A 470 8.18 -25.11 37.67
N LYS A 471 7.38 -25.85 36.91
CA LYS A 471 7.76 -27.08 36.19
C LYS A 471 8.22 -26.83 34.76
N TYR A 472 7.97 -25.62 34.23
CA TYR A 472 8.31 -25.28 32.84
C TYR A 472 9.80 -25.00 32.73
N ARG A 473 10.51 -25.75 31.91
CA ARG A 473 11.89 -25.47 31.47
C ARG A 473 11.91 -25.30 29.97
N PHE A 474 12.24 -24.12 29.50
CA PHE A 474 12.46 -23.85 28.10
C PHE A 474 13.62 -24.71 27.59
N HIS A 475 13.38 -25.50 26.54
CA HIS A 475 14.44 -26.27 25.87
C HIS A 475 15.13 -25.45 24.80
N LEU A 476 15.41 -24.18 25.05
CA LEU A 476 16.33 -23.44 24.19
C LEU A 476 17.77 -23.93 24.43
N PRO A 477 18.53 -24.20 23.35
CA PRO A 477 19.93 -24.53 23.52
C PRO A 477 20.63 -23.38 24.25
N ARG A 478 21.29 -23.70 25.33
CA ARG A 478 22.19 -22.75 25.99
C ARG A 478 23.33 -22.48 25.02
N VAL A 479 23.47 -21.23 24.58
CA VAL A 479 24.63 -20.77 23.81
C VAL A 479 25.81 -20.65 24.73
#